data_e6cec4b1c795908442d7ceb6783013a0
#
_entry.id   e6cec4b1c795908442d7ceb6783013a0
#
_cell.length_a   1.000
_cell.length_b   1.000
_cell.length_c   1.000
_cell.angle_alpha   90.00
_cell.angle_beta   90.00
_cell.angle_gamma   90.00
#
_symmetry.space_group_name_H-M   'P 1'
#
loop_
_entity.id
_entity.type
_entity.pdbx_description
1 polymer ?
#
loop_
_entity_poly.entity_id
_entity_poly.type
_entity_poly.pdbx_seq_one_letter_code
_entity_poly.pdbx_strand_id
1 'polypeptide(L)'
;MSRVLIVHAHPEPESFCTAQAHTIERALKDAGHTVDFIDLYAEGWDPVVNVNDVENPTRPFKPQEATLQAIKDGTLNPEIARHLELVLGADMLILSFPFWWFSMPAITKGWIDRVWVMGGVFGGDYGMLDEAALYGKKALVATTTGGPEKFYKPDEMTDDMHSFLSHIHHGIFRFVGYTTQEPIITYAPAHLPQEEREKALEHVYDTALRLNPEPSS
;
A
#
# COMPACT_ATOMS: atom_id res chain seq x y z
N MET A 1 -17.95 4.91 10.50
CA MET A 1 -17.40 3.56 10.36
C MET A 1 -16.90 3.42 8.94
N SER A 2 -15.61 3.30 8.76
CA SER A 2 -14.96 3.26 7.44
C SER A 2 -14.36 1.89 7.18
N ARG A 3 -14.09 1.59 5.91
CA ARG A 3 -13.40 0.37 5.46
C ARG A 3 -11.93 0.70 5.15
N VAL A 4 -11.01 -0.02 5.76
CA VAL A 4 -9.58 0.16 5.57
C VAL A 4 -9.00 -1.11 4.94
N LEU A 5 -8.18 -0.94 3.89
CA LEU A 5 -7.41 -2.01 3.29
C LEU A 5 -5.94 -1.89 3.73
N ILE A 6 -5.41 -2.92 4.36
CA ILE A 6 -3.97 -3.05 4.63
C ILE A 6 -3.40 -4.05 3.63
N VAL A 7 -2.40 -3.62 2.86
CA VAL A 7 -1.61 -4.50 1.99
C VAL A 7 -0.21 -4.61 2.58
N HIS A 8 0.08 -5.79 3.10
CA HIS A 8 1.32 -6.08 3.82
C HIS A 8 2.27 -6.94 2.99
N ALA A 9 3.56 -6.66 3.13
CA ALA A 9 4.63 -7.43 2.48
C ALA A 9 5.83 -7.60 3.40
N HIS A 10 6.02 -8.79 3.93
CA HIS A 10 7.26 -9.20 4.60
C HIS A 10 7.44 -10.72 4.50
N PRO A 11 8.64 -11.23 4.13
CA PRO A 11 8.87 -12.68 3.99
C PRO A 11 8.91 -13.42 5.33
N GLU A 12 9.14 -12.70 6.44
CA GLU A 12 9.21 -13.28 7.78
C GLU A 12 7.96 -12.86 8.59
N PRO A 13 7.05 -13.82 8.90
CA PRO A 13 5.82 -13.52 9.62
C PRO A 13 6.05 -13.05 11.07
N GLU A 14 7.19 -13.40 11.68
CA GLU A 14 7.56 -12.97 13.03
C GLU A 14 8.37 -11.64 13.04
N SER A 15 8.45 -10.96 11.90
CA SER A 15 9.17 -9.68 11.81
C SER A 15 8.48 -8.57 12.58
N PHE A 16 9.26 -7.56 12.99
CA PHE A 16 8.68 -6.35 13.58
C PHE A 16 7.76 -5.62 12.59
N CYS A 17 8.07 -5.66 11.30
CA CYS A 17 7.23 -5.07 10.25
C CYS A 17 5.83 -5.73 10.23
N THR A 18 5.76 -7.06 10.34
CA THR A 18 4.50 -7.80 10.45
C THR A 18 3.78 -7.49 11.76
N ALA A 19 4.50 -7.45 12.88
CA ALA A 19 3.93 -7.05 14.18
C ALA A 19 3.36 -5.62 14.14
N GLN A 20 4.04 -4.69 13.46
CA GLN A 20 3.54 -3.32 13.23
C GLN A 20 2.24 -3.33 12.42
N ALA A 21 2.17 -4.09 11.33
CA ALA A 21 0.97 -4.19 10.49
C ALA A 21 -0.24 -4.71 11.27
N HIS A 22 -0.06 -5.79 12.04
CA HIS A 22 -1.13 -6.34 12.88
C HIS A 22 -1.50 -5.42 14.06
N THR A 23 -0.55 -4.63 14.55
CA THR A 23 -0.85 -3.61 15.58
C THR A 23 -1.74 -2.51 15.02
N ILE A 24 -1.47 -2.05 13.79
CA ILE A 24 -2.34 -1.09 13.08
C ILE A 24 -3.72 -1.68 12.81
N GLU A 25 -3.78 -2.92 12.33
CA GLU A 25 -5.04 -3.64 12.11
C GLU A 25 -5.90 -3.69 13.37
N ARG A 26 -5.31 -4.09 14.50
CA ARG A 26 -5.99 -4.16 15.79
C ARG A 26 -6.50 -2.79 16.23
N ALA A 27 -5.66 -1.75 16.19
CA ALA A 27 -6.04 -0.40 16.58
C ALA A 27 -7.22 0.14 15.77
N LEU A 28 -7.23 -0.08 14.45
CA LEU A 28 -8.33 0.34 13.57
C LEU A 28 -9.63 -0.42 13.86
N LYS A 29 -9.54 -1.72 14.14
CA LYS A 29 -10.71 -2.53 14.58
C LYS A 29 -11.24 -2.06 15.92
N ASP A 30 -10.37 -1.76 16.89
CA ASP A 30 -10.73 -1.24 18.20
C ASP A 30 -11.36 0.17 18.10
N ALA A 31 -10.97 0.96 17.09
CA ALA A 31 -11.61 2.24 16.74
C ALA A 31 -12.97 2.08 16.01
N GLY A 32 -13.42 0.85 15.75
CA GLY A 32 -14.71 0.55 15.12
C GLY A 32 -14.71 0.57 13.59
N HIS A 33 -13.54 0.49 12.93
CA HIS A 33 -13.44 0.38 11.48
C HIS A 33 -13.47 -1.10 11.03
N THR A 34 -13.90 -1.33 9.79
CA THR A 34 -13.73 -2.63 9.13
C THR A 34 -12.36 -2.67 8.46
N VAL A 35 -11.59 -3.72 8.69
CA VAL A 35 -10.24 -3.86 8.12
C VAL A 35 -10.15 -5.14 7.30
N ASP A 36 -9.84 -4.98 6.02
CA ASP A 36 -9.38 -6.05 5.14
C ASP A 36 -7.85 -6.09 5.15
N PHE A 37 -7.29 -7.29 5.25
CA PHE A 37 -5.85 -7.49 5.33
C PHE A 37 -5.39 -8.44 4.22
N ILE A 38 -4.46 -7.99 3.37
CA ILE A 38 -3.79 -8.78 2.34
C ILE A 38 -2.34 -8.95 2.79
N ASP A 39 -1.89 -10.19 2.94
CA ASP A 39 -0.48 -10.54 3.10
C ASP A 39 0.04 -11.12 1.78
N LEU A 40 0.83 -10.34 1.06
CA LEU A 40 1.31 -10.70 -0.27
C LEU A 40 2.22 -11.94 -0.28
N TYR A 41 2.98 -12.16 0.79
CA TYR A 41 3.82 -13.36 0.91
C TYR A 41 2.99 -14.60 1.28
N ALA A 42 2.04 -14.47 2.20
CA ALA A 42 1.16 -15.57 2.59
C ALA A 42 0.24 -16.01 1.44
N GLU A 43 -0.21 -15.07 0.60
CA GLU A 43 -1.02 -15.37 -0.60
C GLU A 43 -0.17 -15.89 -1.77
N GLY A 44 1.16 -15.83 -1.70
CA GLY A 44 2.05 -16.25 -2.80
C GLY A 44 1.92 -15.36 -4.03
N TRP A 45 1.68 -14.05 -3.83
CA TRP A 45 1.46 -13.09 -4.89
C TRP A 45 2.60 -13.08 -5.92
N ASP A 46 2.28 -13.30 -7.21
CA ASP A 46 3.23 -13.08 -8.31
C ASP A 46 3.34 -11.58 -8.63
N PRO A 47 4.50 -10.93 -8.46
CA PRO A 47 4.65 -9.50 -8.72
C PRO A 47 4.80 -9.13 -10.19
N VAL A 48 4.90 -10.11 -11.10
CA VAL A 48 5.29 -9.85 -12.49
C VAL A 48 4.07 -9.70 -13.39
N VAL A 49 3.90 -8.51 -13.97
CA VAL A 49 2.91 -8.27 -15.03
C VAL A 49 3.13 -9.23 -16.18
N ASN A 50 2.12 -9.96 -16.58
CA ASN A 50 2.23 -10.93 -17.67
C ASN A 50 0.90 -11.15 -18.40
N VAL A 51 0.93 -11.98 -19.44
CA VAL A 51 -0.24 -12.22 -20.30
C VAL A 51 -1.41 -12.89 -19.60
N ASN A 52 -1.17 -13.59 -18.47
CA ASN A 52 -2.21 -14.26 -17.69
C ASN A 52 -2.97 -13.30 -16.76
N ASP A 53 -2.66 -12.01 -16.76
CA ASP A 53 -3.40 -10.99 -16.03
C ASP A 53 -4.79 -10.76 -16.64
N VAL A 54 -5.00 -11.22 -17.88
CA VAL A 54 -6.28 -11.17 -18.58
C VAL A 54 -6.57 -12.50 -19.29
N GLU A 55 -7.83 -12.82 -19.49
CA GLU A 55 -8.22 -13.94 -20.37
C GLU A 55 -8.04 -13.56 -21.84
N ASN A 56 -7.62 -14.53 -22.68
CA ASN A 56 -7.51 -14.38 -24.13
C ASN A 56 -6.70 -13.15 -24.59
N PRO A 57 -5.45 -12.97 -24.13
CA PRO A 57 -4.65 -11.78 -24.45
C PRO A 57 -4.34 -11.70 -25.96
N THR A 58 -4.52 -10.52 -26.53
CA THR A 58 -4.14 -10.25 -27.93
C THR A 58 -2.62 -10.11 -28.11
N ARG A 59 -2.13 -10.27 -29.33
CA ARG A 59 -0.72 -10.07 -29.68
C ARG A 59 -0.57 -8.96 -30.71
N PRO A 60 0.41 -8.03 -30.56
CA PRO A 60 1.33 -7.92 -29.41
C PRO A 60 0.59 -7.58 -28.11
N PHE A 61 1.07 -8.13 -26.98
CA PHE A 61 0.48 -7.86 -25.68
C PHE A 61 0.81 -6.45 -25.22
N LYS A 62 -0.22 -5.67 -24.99
CA LYS A 62 -0.15 -4.30 -24.46
C LYS A 62 -0.92 -4.26 -23.14
N PRO A 63 -0.24 -4.30 -21.98
CA PRO A 63 -0.89 -4.48 -20.68
C PRO A 63 -2.06 -3.53 -20.42
N GLN A 64 -1.89 -2.23 -20.64
CA GLN A 64 -2.93 -1.22 -20.37
C GLN A 64 -4.17 -1.39 -21.25
N GLU A 65 -3.99 -1.64 -22.57
CA GLU A 65 -5.11 -1.89 -23.47
C GLU A 65 -5.82 -3.21 -23.12
N ALA A 66 -5.05 -4.24 -22.78
CA ALA A 66 -5.58 -5.55 -22.40
C ALA A 66 -6.39 -5.49 -21.12
N THR A 67 -5.89 -4.81 -20.08
CA THR A 67 -6.61 -4.67 -18.80
C THR A 67 -7.85 -3.79 -18.95
N LEU A 68 -7.78 -2.69 -19.71
CA LEU A 68 -8.96 -1.88 -20.02
C LEU A 68 -10.07 -2.69 -20.70
N GLN A 69 -9.70 -3.55 -21.65
CA GLN A 69 -10.68 -4.43 -22.30
C GLN A 69 -11.20 -5.49 -21.32
N ALA A 70 -10.32 -6.10 -20.53
CA ALA A 70 -10.69 -7.12 -19.54
C ALA A 70 -11.64 -6.59 -18.46
N ILE A 71 -11.49 -5.34 -18.02
CA ILE A 71 -12.42 -4.68 -17.09
C ILE A 71 -13.83 -4.60 -17.73
N LYS A 72 -13.92 -4.20 -18.99
CA LYS A 72 -15.20 -4.08 -19.71
C LYS A 72 -15.88 -5.42 -19.91
N ASP A 73 -15.11 -6.46 -20.18
CA ASP A 73 -15.60 -7.80 -20.51
C ASP A 73 -15.74 -8.69 -19.28
N GLY A 74 -15.27 -8.28 -18.10
CA GLY A 74 -15.25 -9.09 -16.89
C GLY A 74 -14.25 -10.27 -16.97
N THR A 75 -13.16 -10.11 -17.71
CA THR A 75 -12.17 -11.17 -18.00
C THR A 75 -10.78 -10.89 -17.40
N LEU A 76 -10.72 -10.00 -16.39
CA LEU A 76 -9.53 -9.78 -15.59
C LEU A 76 -9.22 -11.03 -14.75
N ASN A 77 -7.95 -11.34 -14.56
CA ASN A 77 -7.55 -12.44 -13.68
C ASN A 77 -8.28 -12.35 -12.34
N PRO A 78 -8.91 -13.44 -11.84
CA PRO A 78 -9.77 -13.40 -10.65
C PRO A 78 -9.08 -12.91 -9.38
N GLU A 79 -7.77 -13.20 -9.19
CA GLU A 79 -7.02 -12.73 -8.05
C GLU A 79 -6.81 -11.20 -8.13
N ILE A 80 -6.47 -10.69 -9.31
CA ILE A 80 -6.33 -9.25 -9.57
C ILE A 80 -7.69 -8.56 -9.37
N ALA A 81 -8.75 -9.12 -9.90
CA ALA A 81 -10.11 -8.58 -9.76
C ALA A 81 -10.54 -8.48 -8.30
N ARG A 82 -10.30 -9.53 -7.49
CA ARG A 82 -10.56 -9.54 -6.04
C ARG A 82 -9.80 -8.41 -5.32
N HIS A 83 -8.50 -8.24 -5.61
CA HIS A 83 -7.72 -7.18 -4.98
C HIS A 83 -8.17 -5.79 -5.42
N LEU A 84 -8.53 -5.63 -6.70
CA LEU A 84 -9.07 -4.38 -7.22
C LEU A 84 -10.40 -4.00 -6.54
N GLU A 85 -11.30 -4.97 -6.32
CA GLU A 85 -12.55 -4.74 -5.58
C GLU A 85 -12.29 -4.26 -4.14
N LEU A 86 -11.29 -4.83 -3.45
CA LEU A 86 -10.90 -4.39 -2.11
C LEU A 86 -10.36 -2.96 -2.13
N VAL A 87 -9.52 -2.60 -3.12
CA VAL A 87 -9.02 -1.23 -3.30
C VAL A 87 -10.16 -0.25 -3.55
N LEU A 88 -11.07 -0.58 -4.47
CA LEU A 88 -12.22 0.28 -4.80
C LEU A 88 -13.21 0.40 -3.63
N GLY A 89 -13.37 -0.64 -2.82
CA GLY A 89 -14.29 -0.67 -1.68
C GLY A 89 -13.74 -0.02 -0.41
N ALA A 90 -12.44 0.19 -0.29
CA ALA A 90 -11.82 0.80 0.90
C ALA A 90 -11.90 2.33 0.87
N ASP A 91 -12.09 2.95 2.01
CA ASP A 91 -12.00 4.39 2.23
C ASP A 91 -10.54 4.84 2.44
N MET A 92 -9.71 3.94 2.96
CA MET A 92 -8.29 4.17 3.19
C MET A 92 -7.47 2.94 2.80
N LEU A 93 -6.33 3.18 2.16
CA LEU A 93 -5.30 2.19 1.88
C LEU A 93 -4.09 2.40 2.79
N ILE A 94 -3.57 1.33 3.37
CA ILE A 94 -2.29 1.30 4.09
C ILE A 94 -1.35 0.32 3.38
N LEU A 95 -0.23 0.82 2.82
CA LEU A 95 0.83 -0.02 2.33
C LEU A 95 1.84 -0.28 3.45
N SER A 96 1.95 -1.53 3.90
CA SER A 96 2.83 -1.95 4.99
C SER A 96 3.98 -2.80 4.45
N PHE A 97 5.23 -2.31 4.60
CA PHE A 97 6.40 -2.97 4.03
C PHE A 97 7.71 -2.56 4.72
N PRO A 98 8.78 -3.37 4.64
CA PRO A 98 10.12 -2.95 5.05
C PRO A 98 10.73 -2.00 4.01
N PHE A 99 11.39 -0.94 4.48
CA PHE A 99 11.98 0.08 3.61
C PHE A 99 13.31 -0.40 3.01
N TRP A 100 13.21 -1.12 1.90
CA TRP A 100 14.35 -1.71 1.21
C TRP A 100 14.81 -0.84 0.05
N TRP A 101 16.10 -0.55 0.03
CA TRP A 101 16.69 0.27 -1.03
C TRP A 101 15.96 1.60 -1.24
N PHE A 102 15.60 2.24 -0.12
CA PHE A 102 14.91 3.53 -0.09
C PHE A 102 13.54 3.53 -0.80
N SER A 103 12.90 2.37 -0.87
CA SER A 103 11.60 2.20 -1.52
C SER A 103 10.86 0.97 -0.96
N MET A 104 9.76 0.62 -1.62
CA MET A 104 8.99 -0.59 -1.34
C MET A 104 9.65 -1.83 -1.97
N PRO A 105 9.45 -3.03 -1.38
CA PRO A 105 9.87 -4.30 -1.98
C PRO A 105 9.25 -4.53 -3.36
N ALA A 106 9.93 -5.35 -4.19
CA ALA A 106 9.46 -5.70 -5.53
C ALA A 106 8.04 -6.30 -5.54
N ILE A 107 7.70 -7.10 -4.53
CA ILE A 107 6.37 -7.71 -4.42
C ILE A 107 5.27 -6.66 -4.24
N THR A 108 5.50 -5.62 -3.43
CA THR A 108 4.57 -4.51 -3.23
C THR A 108 4.43 -3.67 -4.51
N LYS A 109 5.56 -3.37 -5.18
CA LYS A 109 5.53 -2.64 -6.46
C LYS A 109 4.79 -3.44 -7.53
N GLY A 110 5.03 -4.75 -7.62
CA GLY A 110 4.34 -5.63 -8.56
C GLY A 110 2.86 -5.79 -8.24
N TRP A 111 2.46 -5.71 -6.96
CA TRP A 111 1.05 -5.64 -6.60
C TRP A 111 0.39 -4.38 -7.18
N ILE A 112 1.02 -3.22 -7.04
CA ILE A 112 0.54 -1.98 -7.65
C ILE A 112 0.46 -2.12 -9.18
N ASP A 113 1.51 -2.64 -9.81
CA ASP A 113 1.60 -2.77 -11.28
C ASP A 113 0.51 -3.69 -11.86
N ARG A 114 0.04 -4.70 -11.10
CA ARG A 114 -0.95 -5.67 -11.57
C ARG A 114 -2.37 -5.34 -11.14
N VAL A 115 -2.57 -4.66 -9.99
CA VAL A 115 -3.90 -4.36 -9.45
C VAL A 115 -4.39 -2.97 -9.88
N TRP A 116 -3.49 -1.98 -10.02
CA TRP A 116 -3.88 -0.65 -10.40
C TRP A 116 -3.91 -0.50 -11.92
N VAL A 117 -4.88 -1.18 -12.50
CA VAL A 117 -5.00 -1.32 -13.95
C VAL A 117 -5.77 -0.17 -14.59
N MET A 118 -5.49 0.07 -15.86
CA MET A 118 -6.25 1.01 -16.69
C MET A 118 -7.71 0.55 -16.82
N GLY A 119 -8.65 1.46 -16.58
CA GLY A 119 -10.09 1.16 -16.50
C GLY A 119 -10.56 0.72 -15.12
N GLY A 120 -9.63 0.35 -14.21
CA GLY A 120 -9.92 0.01 -12.82
C GLY A 120 -9.78 1.20 -11.88
N VAL A 121 -8.60 1.83 -11.83
CA VAL A 121 -8.33 2.97 -10.94
C VAL A 121 -7.98 4.27 -11.67
N PHE A 122 -7.59 4.20 -12.92
CA PHE A 122 -7.31 5.34 -13.79
C PHE A 122 -7.62 5.02 -15.26
N GLY A 123 -7.76 6.03 -16.11
CA GLY A 123 -8.07 5.85 -17.53
C GLY A 123 -9.42 5.17 -17.77
N GLY A 124 -9.76 4.88 -19.04
CA GLY A 124 -11.10 4.39 -19.39
C GLY A 124 -12.16 5.44 -19.11
N ASP A 125 -13.10 5.13 -18.21
CA ASP A 125 -14.13 6.07 -17.75
C ASP A 125 -13.63 6.99 -16.63
N TYR A 126 -12.43 6.75 -16.11
CA TYR A 126 -11.76 7.58 -15.11
C TYR A 126 -10.69 8.44 -15.76
N GLY A 127 -10.43 9.61 -15.16
CA GLY A 127 -9.27 10.42 -15.46
C GLY A 127 -8.05 10.04 -14.61
N MET A 128 -7.29 11.05 -14.24
CA MET A 128 -6.14 10.99 -13.32
C MET A 128 -6.33 12.05 -12.23
N LEU A 129 -5.60 11.94 -11.14
CA LEU A 129 -5.65 12.90 -10.04
C LEU A 129 -7.08 13.04 -9.49
N ASP A 130 -7.67 14.20 -9.62
CA ASP A 130 -9.01 14.53 -9.08
C ASP A 130 -10.16 13.89 -9.88
N GLU A 131 -9.87 13.28 -11.02
CA GLU A 131 -10.82 12.53 -11.84
C GLU A 131 -10.60 11.01 -11.75
N ALA A 132 -9.60 10.56 -11.00
CA ALA A 132 -9.30 9.14 -10.82
C ALA A 132 -10.32 8.45 -9.89
N ALA A 133 -10.41 7.12 -9.99
CA ALA A 133 -11.40 6.32 -9.25
C ALA A 133 -11.28 6.42 -7.71
N LEU A 134 -10.11 6.77 -7.20
CA LEU A 134 -9.82 6.80 -5.77
C LEU A 134 -9.77 8.23 -5.19
N TYR A 135 -10.28 9.20 -5.97
CA TYR A 135 -10.34 10.60 -5.52
C TYR A 135 -11.11 10.74 -4.21
N GLY A 136 -10.54 11.54 -3.30
CA GLY A 136 -11.09 11.79 -1.98
C GLY A 136 -10.77 10.72 -0.93
N LYS A 137 -10.37 9.51 -1.33
CA LYS A 137 -9.91 8.46 -0.42
C LYS A 137 -8.52 8.75 0.12
N LYS A 138 -8.13 8.06 1.19
CA LYS A 138 -6.87 8.29 1.89
C LYS A 138 -5.89 7.14 1.70
N ALA A 139 -4.59 7.46 1.69
CA ALA A 139 -3.55 6.44 1.72
C ALA A 139 -2.39 6.85 2.62
N LEU A 140 -1.76 5.87 3.26
CA LEU A 140 -0.53 6.06 4.01
C LEU A 140 0.44 4.89 3.82
N VAL A 141 1.71 5.15 4.10
CA VAL A 141 2.77 4.16 4.17
C VAL A 141 3.03 3.82 5.64
N ALA A 142 3.02 2.53 5.99
CA ALA A 142 3.50 2.02 7.26
C ALA A 142 4.78 1.22 7.01
N THR A 143 5.93 1.68 7.52
CA THR A 143 7.21 1.07 7.16
C THR A 143 8.17 0.94 8.33
N THR A 144 9.12 0.03 8.19
CA THR A 144 10.24 -0.14 9.13
C THR A 144 11.55 0.00 8.38
N THR A 145 12.56 0.58 9.01
CA THR A 145 13.87 0.79 8.39
C THR A 145 14.95 -0.08 9.02
N GLY A 146 15.98 -0.42 8.25
CA GLY A 146 17.16 -1.08 8.79
C GLY A 146 18.10 -0.12 9.53
N GLY A 147 18.15 1.15 9.12
CA GLY A 147 18.95 2.19 9.71
C GLY A 147 18.23 3.03 10.77
N PRO A 148 18.96 3.67 11.69
CA PRO A 148 18.40 4.57 12.70
C PRO A 148 17.88 5.88 12.05
N GLU A 149 16.97 6.55 12.74
CA GLU A 149 16.32 7.78 12.29
C GLU A 149 17.28 8.86 11.76
N LYS A 150 18.48 8.98 12.38
CA LYS A 150 19.48 9.97 11.96
C LYS A 150 19.95 9.83 10.51
N PHE A 151 19.82 8.62 9.90
CA PHE A 151 20.16 8.40 8.49
C PHE A 151 19.12 8.95 7.52
N TYR A 152 17.94 9.29 8.02
CA TYR A 152 16.81 9.79 7.24
C TYR A 152 16.47 11.24 7.61
N LYS A 153 17.47 12.02 8.04
CA LYS A 153 17.37 13.45 8.30
C LYS A 153 18.24 14.20 7.30
N PRO A 154 17.83 15.39 6.85
CA PRO A 154 18.62 16.21 5.93
C PRO A 154 20.02 16.47 6.53
N ASP A 155 21.03 16.04 5.83
CA ASP A 155 22.44 16.32 6.09
C ASP A 155 23.23 16.24 4.77
N GLU A 156 24.56 16.24 4.83
CA GLU A 156 25.41 16.17 3.63
C GLU A 156 25.33 14.83 2.87
N MET A 157 24.77 13.78 3.47
CA MET A 157 24.82 12.41 2.95
C MET A 157 23.46 11.84 2.61
N THR A 158 22.37 12.30 3.27
CA THR A 158 21.04 11.70 3.16
C THR A 158 19.96 12.76 2.99
N ASP A 159 18.87 12.35 2.37
CA ASP A 159 17.63 13.10 2.31
C ASP A 159 16.71 12.71 3.48
N ASP A 160 15.62 13.46 3.68
CA ASP A 160 14.65 13.09 4.70
C ASP A 160 13.72 11.95 4.20
N MET A 161 13.00 11.34 5.13
CA MET A 161 12.09 10.24 4.80
C MET A 161 10.94 10.68 3.87
N HIS A 162 10.48 11.92 3.94
CA HIS A 162 9.45 12.44 3.05
C HIS A 162 9.95 12.54 1.61
N SER A 163 11.19 12.96 1.41
CA SER A 163 11.84 12.97 0.09
C SER A 163 11.91 11.56 -0.49
N PHE A 164 12.35 10.59 0.30
CA PHE A 164 12.41 9.18 -0.14
C PHE A 164 11.03 8.60 -0.46
N LEU A 165 9.98 8.96 0.29
CA LEU A 165 8.62 8.49 0.06
C LEU A 165 7.88 9.29 -1.02
N SER A 166 8.45 10.39 -1.53
CA SER A 166 7.80 11.31 -2.47
C SER A 166 7.29 10.61 -3.72
N HIS A 167 8.05 9.65 -4.29
CA HIS A 167 7.62 8.90 -5.46
C HIS A 167 6.38 8.01 -5.20
N ILE A 168 6.20 7.54 -3.96
CA ILE A 168 4.99 6.79 -3.55
C ILE A 168 3.83 7.77 -3.34
N HIS A 169 4.05 8.84 -2.59
CA HIS A 169 3.01 9.80 -2.24
C HIS A 169 2.48 10.57 -3.46
N HIS A 170 3.37 11.09 -4.30
CA HIS A 170 2.98 11.90 -5.46
C HIS A 170 2.84 11.08 -6.74
N GLY A 171 3.82 10.19 -7.00
CA GLY A 171 3.84 9.42 -8.25
C GLY A 171 2.86 8.26 -8.29
N ILE A 172 2.51 7.68 -7.13
CA ILE A 172 1.63 6.51 -7.05
C ILE A 172 0.28 6.90 -6.44
N PHE A 173 0.22 7.32 -5.18
CA PHE A 173 -1.04 7.60 -4.50
C PHE A 173 -1.81 8.76 -5.13
N ARG A 174 -1.16 9.90 -5.27
CA ARG A 174 -1.82 11.09 -5.83
C ARG A 174 -2.26 10.90 -7.27
N PHE A 175 -1.51 10.14 -8.07
CA PHE A 175 -1.85 9.87 -9.47
C PHE A 175 -3.22 9.21 -9.64
N VAL A 176 -3.61 8.31 -8.72
CA VAL A 176 -4.91 7.63 -8.73
C VAL A 176 -5.96 8.29 -7.83
N GLY A 177 -5.66 9.48 -7.28
CA GLY A 177 -6.61 10.32 -6.57
C GLY A 177 -6.56 10.27 -5.04
N TYR A 178 -5.69 9.45 -4.43
CA TYR A 178 -5.59 9.42 -2.97
C TYR A 178 -5.04 10.72 -2.39
N THR A 179 -5.58 11.10 -1.22
CA THR A 179 -4.95 12.06 -0.31
C THR A 179 -4.02 11.31 0.63
N THR A 180 -2.73 11.69 0.61
CA THR A 180 -1.71 11.04 1.44
C THR A 180 -1.78 11.50 2.90
N GLN A 181 -1.60 10.57 3.82
CA GLN A 181 -1.47 10.82 5.26
C GLN A 181 -0.01 10.69 5.70
N GLU A 182 0.31 11.22 6.88
CA GLU A 182 1.63 11.06 7.48
C GLU A 182 1.99 9.57 7.63
N PRO A 183 3.18 9.15 7.21
CA PRO A 183 3.58 7.76 7.29
C PRO A 183 3.81 7.31 8.75
N ILE A 184 3.53 6.04 9.04
CA ILE A 184 3.90 5.39 10.30
C ILE A 184 5.25 4.70 10.10
N ILE A 185 6.30 5.19 10.77
CA ILE A 185 7.66 4.72 10.57
C ILE A 185 8.26 4.25 11.89
N THR A 186 8.78 3.03 11.93
CA THR A 186 9.62 2.55 13.03
C THR A 186 11.04 2.36 12.55
N TYR A 187 11.96 3.13 13.12
CA TYR A 187 13.37 3.14 12.72
C TYR A 187 14.16 2.04 13.42
N ALA A 188 14.90 1.26 12.63
CA ALA A 188 15.86 0.25 13.09
C ALA A 188 15.34 -0.71 14.19
N PRO A 189 14.11 -1.25 14.10
CA PRO A 189 13.53 -2.07 15.18
C PRO A 189 14.35 -3.32 15.50
N ALA A 190 15.10 -3.85 14.55
CA ALA A 190 16.00 -5.00 14.77
C ALA A 190 17.14 -4.71 15.76
N HIS A 191 17.50 -3.45 15.95
CA HIS A 191 18.56 -3.01 16.85
C HIS A 191 18.05 -2.52 18.22
N LEU A 192 16.73 -2.48 18.42
CA LEU A 192 16.13 -2.06 19.67
C LEU A 192 16.06 -3.22 20.66
N PRO A 193 16.28 -2.97 21.97
CA PRO A 193 15.95 -3.92 23.04
C PRO A 193 14.45 -4.27 23.01
N GLN A 194 14.08 -5.39 23.63
CA GLN A 194 12.69 -5.87 23.65
C GLN A 194 11.72 -4.81 24.20
N GLU A 195 12.07 -4.19 25.33
CA GLU A 195 11.25 -3.13 25.95
C GLU A 195 11.00 -1.94 25.00
N GLU A 196 12.02 -1.53 24.26
CA GLU A 196 11.88 -0.43 23.29
C GLU A 196 11.02 -0.83 22.07
N ARG A 197 11.10 -2.09 21.65
CA ARG A 197 10.21 -2.62 20.60
C ARG A 197 8.75 -2.63 21.04
N GLU A 198 8.49 -3.02 22.28
CA GLU A 198 7.14 -3.00 22.86
C GLU A 198 6.58 -1.57 22.92
N LYS A 199 7.36 -0.61 23.41
CA LYS A 199 7.00 0.81 23.40
C LYS A 199 6.76 1.35 21.99
N ALA A 200 7.56 0.93 21.02
CA ALA A 200 7.36 1.32 19.62
C ALA A 200 6.03 0.79 19.08
N LEU A 201 5.64 -0.45 19.39
CA LEU A 201 4.33 -1.00 19.01
C LEU A 201 3.17 -0.30 19.74
N GLU A 202 3.33 0.07 21.02
CA GLU A 202 2.35 0.89 21.73
C GLU A 202 2.16 2.25 21.06
N HIS A 203 3.26 2.91 20.66
CA HIS A 203 3.19 4.17 19.92
C HIS A 203 2.50 4.01 18.56
N VAL A 204 2.78 2.93 17.83
CA VAL A 204 2.10 2.58 16.57
C VAL A 204 0.59 2.40 16.81
N TYR A 205 0.21 1.67 17.85
CA TYR A 205 -1.19 1.46 18.22
C TYR A 205 -1.90 2.79 18.49
N ASP A 206 -1.34 3.64 19.35
CA ASP A 206 -1.90 4.95 19.69
C ASP A 206 -1.99 5.89 18.47
N THR A 207 -1.03 5.78 17.55
CA THR A 207 -1.05 6.55 16.31
C THR A 207 -2.15 6.07 15.38
N ALA A 208 -2.29 4.75 15.23
CA ALA A 208 -3.32 4.15 14.40
C ALA A 208 -4.74 4.39 14.91
N LEU A 209 -4.95 4.41 16.24
CA LEU A 209 -6.25 4.79 16.85
C LEU A 209 -6.71 6.21 16.46
N ARG A 210 -5.78 7.12 16.16
CA ARG A 210 -6.07 8.51 15.80
C ARG A 210 -6.22 8.71 14.29
N LEU A 211 -6.00 7.70 13.48
CA LEU A 211 -6.23 7.80 12.04
C LEU A 211 -7.71 8.09 11.78
N ASN A 212 -7.95 8.98 10.84
CA ASN A 212 -9.29 9.24 10.32
C ASN A 212 -9.39 8.69 8.90
N PRO A 213 -9.94 7.48 8.70
CA PRO A 213 -10.07 6.88 7.38
C PRO A 213 -11.18 7.49 6.52
N GLU A 214 -12.05 8.35 7.08
CA GLU A 214 -13.17 8.93 6.30
C GLU A 214 -12.64 9.68 5.08
N PRO A 215 -13.23 9.45 3.88
CA PRO A 215 -12.87 10.18 2.68
C PRO A 215 -12.99 11.70 2.89
N SER A 216 -12.13 12.44 2.19
CA SER A 216 -12.23 13.90 2.15
C SER A 216 -13.43 14.30 1.28
N SER A 217 -14.26 15.19 1.78
CA SER A 217 -15.41 15.76 1.04
C SER A 217 -14.96 16.66 -0.12
#